data_dd97ffccc0640c77509c64b626f0f1d4
#
_entry.id   dd97ffccc0640c77509c64b626f0f1d4
#
_cell.length_a   1.000
_cell.length_b   1.000
_cell.length_c   1.000
_cell.angle_alpha   90.00
_cell.angle_beta   90.00
_cell.angle_gamma   90.00
#
_symmetry.space_group_name_H-M   'P 1'
#
loop_
_entity.id
_entity.type
_entity.pdbx_description
1 polymer ?
#
loop_
_entity_poly.entity_id
_entity_poly.type
_entity_poly.pdbx_seq_one_letter_code
_entity_poly.pdbx_strand_id
1 'polypeptide(L)'
;MILNREPKPGQLWSHYKHPDKLYEIKGVSVATRETVKGLLYLAKKEDTLENLGVYITSKGNLKLYKVKLNDDGTFKTLTKVVKEPHVIYQSKVDGQVWARLYDNFVEVVSTGEGTNFYRFTRIE
;
A
#
# COMPACT_ATOMS: atom_id res chain seq x y z
N MET A 1 13.61 -24.40 1.08
CA MET A 1 13.47 -23.25 1.98
C MET A 1 12.31 -22.36 1.53
N ILE A 2 11.43 -22.05 2.43
CA ILE A 2 10.29 -21.17 2.13
C ILE A 2 10.73 -19.74 2.40
N LEU A 3 10.69 -18.91 1.36
CA LEU A 3 10.96 -17.49 1.53
C LEU A 3 9.73 -16.79 2.11
N ASN A 4 9.94 -16.02 3.17
CA ASN A 4 8.87 -15.22 3.72
C ASN A 4 8.65 -14.01 2.80
N ARG A 5 7.49 -13.99 2.13
CA ARG A 5 7.11 -12.91 1.23
C ARG A 5 6.07 -11.97 1.84
N GLU A 6 5.91 -12.03 3.14
CA GLU A 6 5.01 -11.12 3.83
C GLU A 6 5.63 -9.73 3.91
N PRO A 7 5.01 -8.69 3.31
CA PRO A 7 5.54 -7.34 3.43
C PRO A 7 5.37 -6.81 4.85
N LYS A 8 6.46 -6.29 5.41
CA LYS A 8 6.48 -5.74 6.77
C LYS A 8 7.08 -4.33 6.77
N PRO A 9 6.66 -3.48 7.71
CA PRO A 9 7.17 -2.10 7.78
C PRO A 9 8.70 -2.04 7.79
N GLY A 10 9.26 -1.12 7.02
CA GLY A 10 10.69 -0.89 6.92
C GLY A 10 11.40 -1.72 5.87
N GLN A 11 10.78 -2.74 5.31
CA GLN A 11 11.38 -3.54 4.25
C GLN A 11 11.46 -2.75 2.95
N LEU A 12 12.48 -3.03 2.15
CA LEU A 12 12.62 -2.48 0.80
C LEU A 12 12.30 -3.54 -0.23
N TRP A 13 11.50 -3.17 -1.21
CA TRP A 13 11.05 -4.05 -2.29
C TRP A 13 11.21 -3.35 -3.63
N SER A 14 11.31 -4.13 -4.71
CA SER A 14 11.33 -3.60 -6.08
C SER A 14 10.21 -4.23 -6.90
N HIS A 15 9.75 -3.50 -7.92
CA HIS A 15 8.74 -3.99 -8.88
C HIS A 15 9.45 -4.59 -10.09
N TYR A 16 8.94 -5.69 -10.63
CA TYR A 16 9.62 -6.40 -11.73
C TYR A 16 9.81 -5.54 -12.98
N LYS A 17 8.93 -4.57 -13.24
CA LYS A 17 9.06 -3.65 -14.37
C LYS A 17 10.05 -2.51 -14.12
N HIS A 18 10.38 -2.27 -12.87
CA HIS A 18 11.25 -1.15 -12.46
C HIS A 18 12.22 -1.62 -11.39
N PRO A 19 13.15 -2.55 -11.73
CA PRO A 19 14.00 -3.19 -10.72
C PRO A 19 14.98 -2.22 -10.04
N ASP A 20 15.23 -1.06 -10.66
CA ASP A 20 16.09 -0.02 -10.10
C ASP A 20 15.37 0.91 -9.12
N LYS A 21 14.04 0.84 -9.04
CA LYS A 21 13.25 1.64 -8.10
C LYS A 21 13.00 0.85 -6.83
N LEU A 22 13.26 1.49 -5.68
CA LEU A 22 13.00 0.90 -4.38
C LEU A 22 11.72 1.49 -3.78
N TYR A 23 10.98 0.63 -3.11
CA TYR A 23 9.77 1.00 -2.39
C TYR A 23 9.91 0.54 -0.95
N GLU A 24 9.63 1.45 -0.02
CA GLU A 24 9.65 1.12 1.40
C GLU A 24 8.25 0.77 1.88
N ILE A 25 8.11 -0.38 2.55
CA ILE A 25 6.84 -0.80 3.11
C ILE A 25 6.52 0.06 4.33
N LYS A 26 5.34 0.65 4.35
CA LYS A 26 4.82 1.39 5.50
C LYS A 26 3.95 0.51 6.40
N GLY A 27 3.33 -0.50 5.85
CA GLY A 27 2.52 -1.45 6.58
C GLY A 27 1.45 -2.07 5.71
N VAL A 28 0.60 -2.87 6.35
CA VAL A 28 -0.56 -3.48 5.70
C VAL A 28 -1.80 -3.02 6.44
N SER A 29 -2.79 -2.51 5.69
CA SER A 29 -4.03 -2.02 6.30
C SER A 29 -4.90 -3.19 6.78
N VAL A 30 -5.66 -2.94 7.84
CA VAL A 30 -6.58 -3.92 8.40
C VAL A 30 -7.96 -3.30 8.59
N ALA A 31 -9.00 -4.13 8.46
CA ALA A 31 -10.39 -3.72 8.72
C ALA A 31 -10.71 -4.06 10.17
N THR A 32 -10.34 -3.17 11.06
CA THR A 32 -10.55 -3.36 12.50
C THR A 32 -11.56 -2.34 13.01
N ARG A 33 -12.17 -2.63 14.17
CA ARG A 33 -13.07 -1.71 14.86
C ARG A 33 -12.32 -0.80 15.85
N GLU A 34 -11.01 -0.86 15.85
CA GLU A 34 -10.19 -0.03 16.73
C GLU A 34 -10.43 1.44 16.46
N THR A 35 -10.33 2.24 17.52
CA THR A 35 -10.45 3.68 17.41
C THR A 35 -9.29 4.27 16.63
N VAL A 36 -9.60 5.14 15.66
CA VAL A 36 -8.61 5.86 14.89
C VAL A 36 -8.05 6.99 15.74
N LYS A 37 -6.72 7.07 15.85
CA LYS A 37 -6.04 8.17 16.55
C LYS A 37 -5.87 9.40 15.67
N GLY A 38 -5.50 9.20 14.40
CA GLY A 38 -5.28 10.32 13.52
C GLY A 38 -4.86 9.90 12.12
N LEU A 39 -4.88 10.87 11.22
CA LEU A 39 -4.42 10.74 9.85
C LEU A 39 -2.90 10.84 9.81
N LEU A 40 -2.26 9.88 9.15
CA LEU A 40 -0.82 9.92 8.92
C LEU A 40 -0.48 10.65 7.62
N TYR A 41 -1.08 10.21 6.52
CA TYR A 41 -0.82 10.76 5.19
C TYR A 41 -1.87 10.24 4.20
N LEU A 42 -1.83 10.77 2.99
CA LEU A 42 -2.64 10.29 1.88
C LEU A 42 -1.84 9.28 1.06
N ALA A 43 -2.53 8.27 0.51
CA ALA A 43 -1.96 7.31 -0.41
C ALA A 43 -2.83 7.26 -1.66
N LYS A 44 -2.21 6.94 -2.81
CA LYS A 44 -2.96 6.70 -4.03
C LYS A 44 -3.20 5.21 -4.20
N LYS A 45 -4.44 4.84 -4.48
CA LYS A 45 -4.78 3.47 -4.83
C LYS A 45 -4.20 3.18 -6.21
N GLU A 46 -3.43 2.12 -6.33
CA GLU A 46 -2.59 1.88 -7.51
C GLU A 46 -3.41 1.72 -8.80
N ASP A 47 -4.54 1.02 -8.74
CA ASP A 47 -5.33 0.70 -9.93
C ASP A 47 -6.24 1.84 -10.39
N THR A 48 -6.78 2.63 -9.47
CA THR A 48 -7.76 3.69 -9.77
C THR A 48 -7.20 5.10 -9.64
N LEU A 49 -6.03 5.26 -9.03
CA LEU A 49 -5.41 6.54 -8.65
C LEU A 49 -6.28 7.34 -7.68
N GLU A 50 -7.26 6.71 -7.05
CA GLU A 50 -8.10 7.30 -6.03
C GLU A 50 -7.27 7.59 -4.78
N ASN A 51 -7.52 8.74 -4.16
CA ASN A 51 -6.84 9.09 -2.92
C ASN A 51 -7.49 8.39 -1.73
N LEU A 52 -6.66 7.85 -0.84
CA LEU A 52 -7.08 7.20 0.39
C LEU A 52 -6.37 7.85 1.56
N GLY A 53 -7.06 7.98 2.67
CA GLY A 53 -6.45 8.44 3.92
C GLY A 53 -5.91 7.25 4.70
N VAL A 54 -4.62 7.31 5.06
CA VAL A 54 -3.98 6.30 5.89
C VAL A 54 -4.03 6.77 7.33
N TYR A 55 -4.80 6.07 8.15
CA TYR A 55 -4.99 6.41 9.57
C TYR A 55 -4.31 5.39 10.45
N ILE A 56 -3.79 5.85 11.58
CA ILE A 56 -3.28 4.95 12.61
C ILE A 56 -4.33 4.77 13.69
N THR A 57 -4.50 3.53 14.16
CA THR A 57 -5.43 3.21 15.23
C THR A 57 -4.76 3.35 16.58
N SER A 58 -5.56 3.31 17.67
CA SER A 58 -5.07 3.37 19.03
C SER A 58 -4.09 2.24 19.36
N LYS A 59 -4.17 1.12 18.65
CA LYS A 59 -3.28 -0.04 18.83
C LYS A 59 -2.13 -0.06 17.82
N GLY A 60 -1.99 0.98 17.00
CA GLY A 60 -0.88 1.08 16.05
C GLY A 60 -1.09 0.41 14.71
N ASN A 61 -2.31 -0.04 14.40
CA ASN A 61 -2.64 -0.63 13.11
C ASN A 61 -2.99 0.46 12.10
N LEU A 62 -2.80 0.16 10.80
CA LEU A 62 -3.17 1.08 9.73
C LEU A 62 -4.59 0.78 9.25
N LYS A 63 -5.36 1.83 9.02
CA LYS A 63 -6.71 1.78 8.47
C LYS A 63 -6.80 2.72 7.28
N LEU A 64 -7.48 2.29 6.24
CA LEU A 64 -7.70 3.11 5.05
C LEU A 64 -9.15 3.58 4.99
N TYR A 65 -9.31 4.86 4.70
CA TYR A 65 -10.61 5.47 4.45
C TYR A 65 -10.60 6.17 3.10
N LYS A 66 -11.72 6.15 2.41
CA LYS A 66 -11.90 6.96 1.22
C LYS A 66 -11.94 8.43 1.61
N VAL A 67 -11.32 9.28 0.79
CA VAL A 67 -11.33 10.73 0.99
C VAL A 67 -11.82 11.41 -0.28
N LYS A 68 -12.41 12.58 -0.11
CA LYS A 68 -12.83 13.43 -1.21
C LYS A 68 -11.97 14.70 -1.17
N LEU A 69 -11.26 14.96 -2.27
CA LEU A 69 -10.49 16.19 -2.41
C LEU A 69 -11.38 17.32 -2.87
N ASN A 70 -11.20 18.48 -2.29
CA ASN A 70 -11.88 19.70 -2.68
C ASN A 70 -11.01 20.50 -3.65
N ASP A 71 -11.61 21.42 -4.39
CA ASP A 71 -10.91 22.23 -5.38
C ASP A 71 -9.84 23.14 -4.76
N ASP A 72 -9.98 23.48 -3.48
CA ASP A 72 -9.05 24.35 -2.75
C ASP A 72 -7.86 23.59 -2.14
N GLY A 73 -7.73 22.29 -2.42
CA GLY A 73 -6.65 21.47 -1.89
C GLY A 73 -6.92 20.84 -0.53
N THR A 74 -8.06 21.18 0.10
CA THR A 74 -8.47 20.49 1.32
C THR A 74 -9.15 19.18 0.98
N PHE A 75 -9.34 18.31 1.97
CA PHE A 75 -10.02 17.04 1.74
C PHE A 75 -10.93 16.69 2.92
N LYS A 76 -11.91 15.86 2.62
CA LYS A 76 -12.86 15.35 3.62
C LYS A 76 -12.74 13.83 3.66
N THR A 77 -12.56 13.28 4.85
CA THR A 77 -12.58 11.83 5.04
C THR A 77 -14.03 11.35 5.00
N LEU A 78 -14.29 10.38 4.15
CA LEU A 78 -15.60 9.74 4.09
C LEU A 78 -15.65 8.63 5.14
N THR A 79 -16.87 8.27 5.54
CA THR A 79 -17.06 7.24 6.58
C THR A 79 -16.85 5.81 6.08
N LYS A 80 -16.43 5.67 4.82
CA LYS A 80 -16.22 4.35 4.21
C LYS A 80 -14.81 3.86 4.46
N VAL A 81 -14.67 2.82 5.28
CA VAL A 81 -13.41 2.14 5.48
C VAL A 81 -13.17 1.19 4.30
N VAL A 82 -11.91 1.09 3.88
CA VAL A 82 -11.49 0.11 2.87
C VAL A 82 -11.23 -1.20 3.61
N LYS A 83 -12.07 -2.20 3.35
CA LYS A 83 -12.06 -3.46 4.10
C LYS A 83 -10.98 -4.43 3.66
N GLU A 84 -10.67 -4.49 2.37
CA GLU A 84 -9.67 -5.40 1.85
C GLU A 84 -8.27 -4.95 2.31
N PRO A 85 -7.41 -5.90 2.74
CA PRO A 85 -6.04 -5.53 3.13
C PRO A 85 -5.28 -4.95 1.94
N HIS A 86 -4.57 -3.85 2.19
CA HIS A 86 -3.71 -3.20 1.20
C HIS A 86 -2.31 -3.06 1.78
N VAL A 87 -1.31 -3.30 0.94
CA VAL A 87 0.08 -2.95 1.28
C VAL A 87 0.23 -1.45 1.02
N ILE A 88 0.70 -0.73 2.03
CA ILE A 88 1.01 0.69 1.94
C ILE A 88 2.52 0.79 1.75
N TYR A 89 2.97 1.41 0.67
CA TYR A 89 4.39 1.51 0.36
C TYR A 89 4.70 2.85 -0.28
N GLN A 90 5.94 3.29 -0.10
CA GLN A 90 6.38 4.60 -0.56
C GLN A 90 7.54 4.47 -1.53
N SER A 91 7.44 5.14 -2.67
CA SER A 91 8.54 5.21 -3.63
C SER A 91 9.70 6.01 -3.04
N LYS A 92 10.90 5.46 -3.11
CA LYS A 92 12.12 6.15 -2.68
C LYS A 92 12.59 7.17 -3.71
N VAL A 93 12.00 7.17 -4.93
CA VAL A 93 12.36 8.09 -6.00
C VAL A 93 11.61 9.42 -5.85
N ASP A 94 10.28 9.37 -5.75
CA ASP A 94 9.45 10.57 -5.74
C ASP A 94 8.67 10.77 -4.44
N GLY A 95 8.76 9.83 -3.51
CA GLY A 95 8.07 9.93 -2.23
C GLY A 95 6.58 9.63 -2.26
N GLN A 96 6.02 9.30 -3.43
CA GLN A 96 4.60 8.99 -3.54
C GLN A 96 4.26 7.75 -2.72
N VAL A 97 3.23 7.85 -1.89
CA VAL A 97 2.71 6.71 -1.13
C VAL A 97 1.61 6.04 -1.93
N TRP A 98 1.69 4.73 -2.02
CA TRP A 98 0.77 3.90 -2.79
C TRP A 98 0.07 2.89 -1.90
N ALA A 99 -1.15 2.52 -2.27
CA ALA A 99 -1.89 1.42 -1.65
C ALA A 99 -2.25 0.42 -2.74
N ARG A 100 -1.89 -0.84 -2.53
CA ARG A 100 -2.15 -1.93 -3.48
C ARG A 100 -2.76 -3.09 -2.71
N LEU A 101 -3.77 -3.74 -3.29
CA LEU A 101 -4.35 -4.94 -2.68
C LEU A 101 -3.25 -5.92 -2.29
N TYR A 102 -3.34 -6.47 -1.08
CA TYR A 102 -2.33 -7.40 -0.56
C TYR A 102 -2.07 -8.55 -1.53
N ASP A 103 -3.15 -9.20 -1.97
CA ASP A 103 -3.03 -10.36 -2.87
C ASP A 103 -2.35 -9.98 -4.19
N ASN A 104 -2.61 -8.78 -4.70
CA ASN A 104 -1.98 -8.29 -5.92
C ASN A 104 -0.49 -7.97 -5.69
N PHE A 105 -0.15 -7.44 -4.53
CA PHE A 105 1.24 -7.11 -4.19
C PHE A 105 2.13 -8.35 -4.18
N VAL A 106 1.65 -9.45 -3.59
CA VAL A 106 2.43 -10.69 -3.44
C VAL A 106 2.28 -11.63 -4.63
N GLU A 107 1.54 -11.24 -5.64
CA GLU A 107 1.14 -12.08 -6.79
C GLU A 107 2.33 -12.47 -7.66
N VAL A 108 2.25 -13.68 -8.21
CA VAL A 108 3.13 -14.12 -9.29
C VAL A 108 2.52 -13.70 -10.62
N VAL A 109 3.32 -13.05 -11.44
CA VAL A 109 2.92 -12.62 -12.78
C VAL A 109 3.46 -13.60 -13.80
N SER A 110 2.58 -14.11 -14.69
CA SER A 110 2.98 -14.98 -15.78
C SER A 110 3.14 -14.17 -17.06
N THR A 111 4.23 -14.43 -17.79
CA THR A 111 4.39 -13.88 -19.14
C THR A 111 3.86 -14.87 -20.17
N GLY A 112 3.61 -14.41 -21.38
CA GLY A 112 3.17 -15.26 -22.48
C GLY A 112 4.20 -16.31 -22.91
N GLU A 113 5.42 -16.23 -22.39
CA GLU A 113 6.51 -17.16 -22.69
C GLU A 113 6.66 -18.26 -21.65
N GLY A 114 5.72 -18.36 -20.70
CA GLY A 114 5.75 -19.38 -19.66
C GLY A 114 6.68 -19.08 -18.49
N THR A 115 7.29 -17.90 -18.46
CA THR A 115 8.14 -17.47 -17.34
C THR A 115 7.27 -16.79 -16.29
N ASN A 116 7.50 -17.12 -15.03
CA ASN A 116 6.78 -16.55 -13.90
C ASN A 116 7.71 -15.65 -13.08
N PHE A 117 7.19 -14.49 -12.70
CA PHE A 117 7.89 -13.53 -11.85
C PHE A 117 7.03 -13.16 -10.67
N TYR A 118 7.67 -12.82 -9.57
CA TYR A 118 6.97 -12.10 -8.51
C TYR A 118 6.79 -10.65 -8.95
N ARG A 119 5.58 -10.12 -8.77
CA ARG A 119 5.31 -8.71 -9.09
C ARG A 119 6.25 -7.80 -8.30
N PHE A 120 6.42 -8.09 -7.03
CA PHE A 120 7.35 -7.39 -6.15
C PHE A 120 8.31 -8.38 -5.52
N THR A 121 9.55 -7.98 -5.36
CA THR A 121 10.60 -8.79 -4.75
C THR A 121 11.25 -8.00 -3.63
N ARG A 122 11.38 -8.64 -2.47
CA ARG A 122 12.05 -8.03 -1.33
C ARG A 122 13.54 -7.92 -1.58
N ILE A 123 14.09 -6.73 -1.35
CA ILE A 123 15.52 -6.45 -1.46
C ILE A 123 16.18 -6.45 -0.09
N GLU A 124 15.54 -5.84 0.90
CA GLU A 124 16.03 -5.79 2.29
C GLU A 124 14.91 -5.92 3.30
#